data_37f3bcebcee000bf00017b7809d1e156
#
_entry.id   37f3bcebcee000bf00017b7809d1e156
#
_cell.length_a   1.000
_cell.length_b   1.000
_cell.length_c   1.000
_cell.angle_alpha   90.00
_cell.angle_beta   90.00
_cell.angle_gamma   90.00
#
_symmetry.space_group_name_H-M   'P 1'
#
loop_
_entity.id
_entity.type
_entity.pdbx_description
1 polymer ?
#
loop_
_entity_poly.entity_id
_entity_poly.type
_entity_poly.pdbx_seq_one_letter_code
_entity_poly.pdbx_strand_id
1 'polypeptide(L)'
;MKLSPSLIMLAQGLPLAARLLPLFAAEETPPRARWEHEYGGDRWSYLAGLDEAAHYSVIVGYYALLQPGGSVLDVGCGEGILQSRLAPHGYRRYLGIDFAAGAIERVEARRDRATDFQVADATSFTTDQAFDVIIFNESLYYFCDPAAVVERYLGFLAGDGVVIVSMVIARNRIAIWNALAPLVETVDETTVFNRARVGWTVKALRRRAEL
;
A
#
# COMPACT_ATOMS: atom_id res chain seq x y z
N MET A 1 6.83 -10.74 -25.50
CA MET A 1 6.77 -11.91 -24.60
C MET A 1 6.52 -11.33 -23.21
N LYS A 2 5.28 -11.41 -22.72
CA LYS A 2 4.88 -10.85 -21.42
C LYS A 2 5.28 -11.84 -20.32
N LEU A 3 6.13 -11.42 -19.39
CA LEU A 3 6.50 -12.23 -18.24
C LEU A 3 5.37 -12.18 -17.20
N SER A 4 5.02 -13.34 -16.66
CA SER A 4 4.02 -13.40 -15.57
C SER A 4 4.56 -12.76 -14.29
N PRO A 5 3.72 -12.18 -13.41
CA PRO A 5 4.15 -11.66 -12.12
C PRO A 5 4.90 -12.67 -11.26
N SER A 6 4.62 -13.97 -11.41
CA SER A 6 5.38 -15.05 -10.78
C SER A 6 6.85 -15.10 -11.23
N LEU A 7 7.14 -14.71 -12.47
CA LEU A 7 8.53 -14.60 -12.98
C LEU A 7 9.23 -13.36 -12.43
N ILE A 8 8.49 -12.29 -12.17
CA ILE A 8 9.01 -11.06 -11.58
C ILE A 8 9.43 -11.30 -10.11
N MET A 9 8.63 -12.07 -9.37
CA MET A 9 8.96 -12.46 -7.98
C MET A 9 10.17 -13.42 -7.90
N LEU A 10 10.32 -14.36 -8.85
CA LEU A 10 11.50 -15.21 -8.98
C LEU A 10 12.77 -14.42 -9.35
N ALA A 11 12.62 -13.25 -9.98
CA ALA A 11 13.75 -12.39 -10.38
C ALA A 11 14.46 -11.73 -9.18
N GLN A 12 13.87 -11.68 -7.99
CA GLN A 12 14.50 -11.09 -6.81
C GLN A 12 15.78 -11.84 -6.35
N GLY A 13 15.92 -13.11 -6.75
CA GLY A 13 17.14 -13.90 -6.54
C GLY A 13 18.08 -13.97 -7.75
N LEU A 14 17.75 -13.38 -8.89
CA LEU A 14 18.48 -13.50 -10.17
C LEU A 14 19.53 -12.39 -10.39
N PRO A 15 20.52 -12.59 -11.30
CA PRO A 15 21.54 -11.58 -11.64
C PRO A 15 20.93 -10.27 -12.19
N LEU A 16 21.71 -9.21 -12.17
CA LEU A 16 21.34 -7.80 -12.43
C LEU A 16 20.44 -7.58 -13.67
N ALA A 17 20.64 -8.34 -14.73
CA ALA A 17 19.82 -8.24 -15.96
C ALA A 17 18.35 -8.63 -15.75
N ALA A 18 18.08 -9.61 -14.90
CA ALA A 18 16.73 -10.04 -14.58
C ALA A 18 16.00 -9.07 -13.63
N ARG A 19 16.76 -8.28 -12.86
CA ARG A 19 16.22 -7.24 -11.97
C ARG A 19 15.79 -5.98 -12.72
N LEU A 20 16.26 -5.77 -13.94
CA LEU A 20 15.84 -4.66 -14.80
C LEU A 20 14.54 -4.96 -15.58
N LEU A 21 14.14 -6.23 -15.64
CA LEU A 21 12.91 -6.64 -16.34
C LEU A 21 11.63 -5.96 -15.84
N PRO A 22 11.40 -5.76 -14.52
CA PRO A 22 10.23 -5.03 -14.03
C PRO A 22 10.18 -3.56 -14.48
N LEU A 23 11.33 -2.94 -14.78
CA LEU A 23 11.40 -1.55 -15.27
C LEU A 23 10.81 -1.40 -16.68
N PHE A 24 10.67 -2.49 -17.44
CA PHE A 24 10.22 -2.49 -18.84
C PHE A 24 8.89 -3.22 -19.05
N ALA A 25 8.39 -3.96 -18.08
CA ALA A 25 7.12 -4.67 -18.19
C ALA A 25 5.96 -3.74 -17.82
N ALA A 26 4.98 -3.61 -18.72
CA ALA A 26 3.67 -3.13 -18.32
C ALA A 26 3.01 -4.27 -17.52
N GLU A 27 2.81 -4.09 -16.22
CA GLU A 27 2.01 -5.00 -15.42
C GLU A 27 0.54 -4.81 -15.80
N GLU A 28 -0.07 -5.85 -16.36
CA GLU A 28 -1.54 -5.92 -16.42
C GLU A 28 -2.02 -6.24 -14.99
N THR A 29 -2.99 -5.48 -14.50
CA THR A 29 -3.67 -5.80 -13.24
C THR A 29 -4.20 -7.23 -13.31
N PRO A 30 -3.77 -8.14 -12.42
CA PRO A 30 -4.20 -9.52 -12.49
C PRO A 30 -5.71 -9.62 -12.25
N PRO A 31 -6.41 -10.56 -12.90
CA PRO A 31 -7.82 -10.81 -12.62
C PRO A 31 -8.04 -11.12 -11.12
N ARG A 32 -9.17 -10.69 -10.55
CA ARG A 32 -9.52 -10.90 -9.13
C ARG A 32 -9.35 -12.36 -8.67
N ALA A 33 -9.79 -13.33 -9.48
CA ALA A 33 -9.65 -14.76 -9.20
C ALA A 33 -8.20 -15.22 -8.98
N ARG A 34 -7.22 -14.52 -9.56
CA ARG A 34 -5.82 -14.80 -9.37
C ARG A 34 -5.34 -14.41 -7.97
N TRP A 35 -5.79 -13.26 -7.47
CA TRP A 35 -5.46 -12.82 -6.11
C TRP A 35 -6.04 -13.76 -5.06
N GLU A 36 -7.29 -14.18 -5.22
CA GLU A 36 -7.93 -15.17 -4.33
C GLU A 36 -7.13 -16.48 -4.29
N HIS A 37 -6.63 -16.95 -5.44
CA HIS A 37 -5.78 -18.13 -5.50
C HIS A 37 -4.41 -17.91 -4.86
N GLU A 38 -3.82 -16.72 -5.02
CA GLU A 38 -2.50 -16.37 -4.47
C GLU A 38 -2.52 -16.26 -2.94
N TYR A 39 -3.61 -15.82 -2.33
CA TYR A 39 -3.80 -15.82 -0.89
C TYR A 39 -4.16 -17.21 -0.31
N GLY A 40 -4.43 -18.22 -1.13
CA GLY A 40 -4.65 -19.62 -0.69
C GLY A 40 -3.41 -20.36 -0.16
N GLY A 41 -2.20 -19.76 -0.25
CA GLY A 41 -0.92 -20.36 0.17
C GLY A 41 -0.04 -19.37 0.97
N ASP A 42 1.16 -19.80 1.38
CA ASP A 42 2.16 -18.98 2.08
C ASP A 42 2.94 -18.02 1.16
N ARG A 43 2.38 -17.72 0.00
CA ARG A 43 3.06 -16.97 -1.06
C ARG A 43 3.49 -15.56 -0.63
N TRP A 44 2.75 -14.93 0.27
CA TRP A 44 2.99 -13.56 0.72
C TRP A 44 3.78 -13.46 2.03
N SER A 45 4.17 -14.59 2.63
CA SER A 45 4.93 -14.60 3.90
C SER A 45 6.26 -13.85 3.83
N TYR A 46 6.88 -13.77 2.64
CA TYR A 46 8.13 -13.01 2.43
C TYR A 46 7.98 -11.52 2.71
N LEU A 47 6.77 -10.94 2.55
CA LEU A 47 6.49 -9.52 2.82
C LEU A 47 6.73 -9.16 4.29
N ALA A 48 6.65 -10.12 5.22
CA ALA A 48 6.98 -9.92 6.61
C ALA A 48 8.50 -9.87 6.86
N GLY A 49 9.30 -10.29 5.88
CA GLY A 49 10.75 -10.45 5.97
C GLY A 49 11.53 -9.13 5.97
N LEU A 50 12.83 -9.27 6.22
CA LEU A 50 13.77 -8.15 6.29
C LEU A 50 13.88 -7.42 4.94
N ASP A 51 13.75 -8.11 3.82
CA ASP A 51 13.91 -7.53 2.49
C ASP A 51 12.81 -6.50 2.16
N GLU A 52 11.65 -6.59 2.82
CA GLU A 52 10.54 -5.64 2.69
C GLU A 52 10.49 -4.60 3.84
N ALA A 53 11.29 -4.77 4.88
CA ALA A 53 11.24 -3.94 6.08
C ALA A 53 11.53 -2.45 5.81
N ALA A 54 12.29 -2.12 4.77
CA ALA A 54 12.74 -0.76 4.50
C ALA A 54 11.56 0.20 4.27
N HIS A 55 10.65 -0.10 3.34
CA HIS A 55 9.51 0.77 3.07
C HIS A 55 8.49 0.80 4.22
N TYR A 56 8.25 -0.33 4.87
CA TYR A 56 7.41 -0.37 6.06
C TYR A 56 7.93 0.54 7.18
N SER A 57 9.26 0.57 7.39
CA SER A 57 9.86 1.43 8.42
C SER A 57 9.64 2.91 8.14
N VAL A 58 9.68 3.33 6.87
CA VAL A 58 9.36 4.71 6.49
C VAL A 58 7.90 5.03 6.70
N ILE A 59 6.98 4.13 6.30
CA ILE A 59 5.53 4.30 6.54
C ILE A 59 5.24 4.48 8.03
N VAL A 60 5.80 3.58 8.86
CA VAL A 60 5.66 3.64 10.33
C VAL A 60 6.24 4.94 10.89
N GLY A 61 7.42 5.37 10.38
CA GLY A 61 8.05 6.63 10.76
C GLY A 61 7.17 7.84 10.45
N TYR A 62 6.60 7.91 9.25
CA TYR A 62 5.66 8.98 8.89
C TYR A 62 4.41 8.98 9.76
N TYR A 63 3.82 7.80 10.00
CA TYR A 63 2.68 7.67 10.90
C TYR A 63 3.01 8.21 12.28
N ALA A 64 4.10 7.72 12.89
CA ALA A 64 4.48 8.07 14.26
C ALA A 64 4.85 9.56 14.42
N LEU A 65 5.33 10.20 13.34
CA LEU A 65 5.72 11.61 13.37
C LEU A 65 4.57 12.56 13.04
N LEU A 66 3.76 12.22 12.01
CA LEU A 66 2.76 13.15 11.46
C LEU A 66 1.39 13.02 12.14
N GLN A 67 1.01 11.78 12.55
CA GLN A 67 -0.30 11.48 13.13
C GLN A 67 -0.20 10.42 14.25
N PRO A 68 0.61 10.66 15.32
CA PRO A 68 0.82 9.68 16.36
C PRO A 68 -0.49 9.34 17.08
N GLY A 69 -0.83 8.05 17.12
CA GLY A 69 -2.08 7.57 17.74
C GLY A 69 -3.34 7.85 16.92
N GLY A 70 -3.21 8.36 15.70
CA GLY A 70 -4.32 8.64 14.80
C GLY A 70 -5.06 7.40 14.32
N SER A 71 -6.24 7.61 13.72
CA SER A 71 -7.00 6.54 13.06
C SER A 71 -6.42 6.25 11.67
N VAL A 72 -6.35 4.97 11.29
CA VAL A 72 -5.72 4.48 10.07
C VAL A 72 -6.72 3.73 9.20
N LEU A 73 -6.76 4.05 7.91
CA LEU A 73 -7.37 3.25 6.87
C LEU A 73 -6.26 2.69 5.97
N ASP A 74 -6.09 1.37 5.95
CA ASP A 74 -5.09 0.67 5.14
C ASP A 74 -5.78 0.02 3.93
N VAL A 75 -5.48 0.53 2.74
CA VAL A 75 -6.15 0.17 1.47
C VAL A 75 -5.33 -0.86 0.71
N GLY A 76 -5.84 -2.07 0.61
CA GLY A 76 -5.10 -3.24 0.15
C GLY A 76 -4.23 -3.80 1.28
N CYS A 77 -4.82 -3.99 2.46
CA CYS A 77 -4.09 -4.37 3.68
C CYS A 77 -3.49 -5.79 3.64
N GLY A 78 -3.93 -6.64 2.69
CA GLY A 78 -3.48 -8.02 2.58
C GLY A 78 -3.60 -8.78 3.90
N GLU A 79 -2.54 -9.48 4.27
CA GLU A 79 -2.43 -10.25 5.53
C GLU A 79 -2.06 -9.37 6.75
N GLY A 80 -2.33 -8.08 6.72
CA GLY A 80 -2.19 -7.18 7.86
C GLY A 80 -0.75 -6.98 8.37
N ILE A 81 0.25 -7.11 7.49
CA ILE A 81 1.66 -6.94 7.88
C ILE A 81 1.91 -5.52 8.39
N LEU A 82 1.36 -4.52 7.69
CA LEU A 82 1.48 -3.13 8.10
C LEU A 82 0.82 -2.89 9.47
N GLN A 83 -0.37 -3.46 9.70
CA GLN A 83 -1.05 -3.40 10.99
C GLN A 83 -0.14 -3.89 12.13
N SER A 84 0.51 -5.03 11.95
CA SER A 84 1.41 -5.60 12.97
C SER A 84 2.60 -4.68 13.28
N ARG A 85 3.05 -3.90 12.29
CA ARG A 85 4.17 -2.95 12.47
C ARG A 85 3.71 -1.63 13.08
N LEU A 86 2.47 -1.21 12.84
CA LEU A 86 1.87 -0.01 13.43
C LEU A 86 1.41 -0.25 14.88
N ALA A 87 0.94 -1.45 15.22
CA ALA A 87 0.39 -1.77 16.53
C ALA A 87 1.28 -1.36 17.73
N PRO A 88 2.62 -1.55 17.71
CA PRO A 88 3.49 -1.09 18.82
C PRO A 88 3.52 0.43 19.01
N HIS A 89 3.15 1.22 17.99
CA HIS A 89 3.10 2.67 18.06
C HIS A 89 1.74 3.19 18.55
N GLY A 90 0.74 2.29 18.68
CA GLY A 90 -0.63 2.62 19.04
C GLY A 90 -1.37 3.36 17.92
N TYR A 91 -2.66 3.12 17.82
CA TYR A 91 -3.59 3.87 16.99
C TYR A 91 -4.94 3.93 17.70
N ARG A 92 -5.70 5.00 17.46
CA ARG A 92 -7.06 5.15 18.00
C ARG A 92 -7.99 4.13 17.37
N ARG A 93 -7.80 3.88 16.06
CA ARG A 93 -8.52 2.91 15.26
C ARG A 93 -7.69 2.53 14.05
N TYR A 94 -7.77 1.27 13.67
CA TYR A 94 -7.25 0.75 12.40
C TYR A 94 -8.36 0.01 11.67
N LEU A 95 -8.56 0.35 10.40
CA LEU A 95 -9.40 -0.37 9.48
C LEU A 95 -8.56 -0.81 8.28
N GLY A 96 -8.36 -2.11 8.11
CA GLY A 96 -7.76 -2.68 6.91
C GLY A 96 -8.85 -3.13 5.93
N ILE A 97 -8.75 -2.76 4.68
CA ILE A 97 -9.63 -3.27 3.63
C ILE A 97 -8.82 -3.99 2.55
N ASP A 98 -9.32 -5.13 2.12
CA ASP A 98 -8.80 -5.87 0.97
C ASP A 98 -9.95 -6.57 0.25
N PHE A 99 -9.86 -6.72 -1.07
CA PHE A 99 -10.91 -7.42 -1.83
C PHE A 99 -10.79 -8.94 -1.72
N ALA A 100 -9.62 -9.47 -1.35
CA ALA A 100 -9.37 -10.89 -1.21
C ALA A 100 -9.86 -11.41 0.15
N ALA A 101 -10.94 -12.20 0.14
CA ALA A 101 -11.51 -12.79 1.36
C ALA A 101 -10.48 -13.64 2.11
N GLY A 102 -9.64 -14.43 1.39
CA GLY A 102 -8.62 -15.26 2.00
C GLY A 102 -7.52 -14.46 2.73
N ALA A 103 -7.24 -13.21 2.33
CA ALA A 103 -6.34 -12.34 3.06
C ALA A 103 -6.96 -11.90 4.40
N ILE A 104 -8.24 -11.52 4.38
CA ILE A 104 -8.97 -11.05 5.56
C ILE A 104 -9.19 -12.20 6.56
N GLU A 105 -9.48 -13.41 6.12
CA GLU A 105 -9.60 -14.59 6.99
C GLU A 105 -8.33 -14.83 7.82
N ARG A 106 -7.15 -14.60 7.26
CA ARG A 106 -5.87 -14.79 7.96
C ARG A 106 -5.61 -13.78 9.07
N VAL A 107 -6.25 -12.64 9.03
CA VAL A 107 -6.10 -11.56 10.03
C VAL A 107 -7.25 -11.48 11.02
N GLU A 108 -8.27 -12.32 10.88
CA GLU A 108 -9.48 -12.31 11.71
C GLU A 108 -9.15 -12.35 13.21
N ALA A 109 -8.17 -13.16 13.62
CA ALA A 109 -7.74 -13.29 15.01
C ALA A 109 -7.06 -12.02 15.58
N ARG A 110 -6.76 -11.03 14.73
CA ARG A 110 -6.17 -9.74 15.16
C ARG A 110 -7.20 -8.65 15.40
N ARG A 111 -8.48 -8.93 15.15
CA ARG A 111 -9.55 -7.99 15.46
C ARG A 111 -9.65 -7.75 16.97
N ASP A 112 -9.82 -6.50 17.32
CA ASP A 112 -10.08 -6.07 18.69
C ASP A 112 -10.95 -4.81 18.70
N ARG A 113 -10.97 -4.06 19.81
CA ARG A 113 -11.77 -2.83 19.88
C ARG A 113 -11.26 -1.70 18.99
N ALA A 114 -9.98 -1.71 18.66
CA ALA A 114 -9.32 -0.68 17.85
C ALA A 114 -8.96 -1.15 16.45
N THR A 115 -8.99 -2.46 16.19
CA THR A 115 -8.54 -3.08 14.94
C THR A 115 -9.67 -3.83 14.26
N ASP A 116 -9.98 -3.45 13.02
CA ASP A 116 -10.95 -4.13 12.18
C ASP A 116 -10.41 -4.39 10.77
N PHE A 117 -10.95 -5.40 10.10
CA PHE A 117 -10.60 -5.77 8.74
C PHE A 117 -11.87 -6.09 7.96
N GLN A 118 -11.95 -5.64 6.70
CA GLN A 118 -13.14 -5.84 5.88
C GLN A 118 -12.77 -6.33 4.48
N VAL A 119 -13.54 -7.29 3.98
CA VAL A 119 -13.50 -7.62 2.55
C VAL A 119 -14.24 -6.51 1.81
N ALA A 120 -13.49 -5.71 1.05
CA ALA A 120 -14.06 -4.60 0.30
C ALA A 120 -13.27 -4.33 -0.98
N ASP A 121 -13.99 -3.96 -2.03
CA ASP A 121 -13.38 -3.43 -3.24
C ASP A 121 -13.11 -1.93 -3.04
N ALA A 122 -11.83 -1.56 -3.06
CA ALA A 122 -11.41 -0.19 -2.82
C ALA A 122 -12.01 0.82 -3.81
N THR A 123 -12.37 0.39 -5.01
CA THR A 123 -12.97 1.29 -6.03
C THR A 123 -14.41 1.68 -5.72
N SER A 124 -15.11 0.90 -4.90
CA SER A 124 -16.50 1.12 -4.51
C SER A 124 -16.70 1.31 -3.01
N PHE A 125 -15.66 1.12 -2.19
CA PHE A 125 -15.72 1.27 -0.75
C PHE A 125 -16.24 2.66 -0.35
N THR A 126 -17.12 2.69 0.65
CA THR A 126 -17.66 3.91 1.28
C THR A 126 -17.67 3.79 2.78
N THR A 127 -17.54 4.91 3.45
CA THR A 127 -17.61 5.01 4.91
C THR A 127 -18.01 6.42 5.32
N ASP A 128 -18.73 6.54 6.43
CA ASP A 128 -19.03 7.82 7.08
C ASP A 128 -17.94 8.27 8.05
N GLN A 129 -16.87 7.47 8.16
CA GLN A 129 -15.77 7.73 9.11
C GLN A 129 -14.67 8.53 8.43
N ALA A 130 -14.10 9.48 9.17
CA ALA A 130 -12.88 10.16 8.79
C ALA A 130 -11.68 9.50 9.45
N PHE A 131 -10.55 9.46 8.71
CA PHE A 131 -9.29 8.88 9.15
C PHE A 131 -8.19 9.94 9.16
N ASP A 132 -7.32 9.87 10.18
CA ASP A 132 -6.17 10.77 10.27
C ASP A 132 -5.07 10.34 9.29
N VAL A 133 -5.02 9.04 8.97
CA VAL A 133 -4.07 8.49 8.00
C VAL A 133 -4.77 7.50 7.06
N ILE A 134 -4.55 7.67 5.76
CA ILE A 134 -4.94 6.70 4.74
C ILE A 134 -3.67 6.18 4.09
N ILE A 135 -3.50 4.85 4.02
CA ILE A 135 -2.28 4.23 3.54
C ILE A 135 -2.57 3.38 2.30
N PHE A 136 -1.77 3.60 1.26
CA PHE A 136 -1.69 2.74 0.09
C PHE A 136 -0.28 2.13 0.06
N ASN A 137 -0.12 0.98 0.69
CA ASN A 137 1.17 0.29 0.73
C ASN A 137 1.23 -0.78 -0.36
N GLU A 138 1.99 -0.54 -1.42
CA GLU A 138 2.15 -1.43 -2.58
C GLU A 138 0.83 -1.86 -3.24
N SER A 139 -0.23 -1.06 -3.10
CA SER A 139 -1.57 -1.37 -3.59
C SER A 139 -2.03 -0.45 -4.75
N LEU A 140 -1.58 0.80 -4.78
CA LEU A 140 -2.14 1.82 -5.66
C LEU A 140 -1.96 1.51 -7.17
N TYR A 141 -0.92 0.84 -7.54
CA TYR A 141 -0.63 0.52 -8.95
C TYR A 141 -1.43 -0.67 -9.52
N TYR A 142 -2.27 -1.28 -8.72
CA TYR A 142 -3.20 -2.31 -9.18
C TYR A 142 -4.54 -1.74 -9.68
N PHE A 143 -4.80 -0.46 -9.41
CA PHE A 143 -6.01 0.19 -9.89
C PHE A 143 -5.86 0.68 -11.34
N CYS A 144 -6.94 0.57 -12.12
CA CYS A 144 -6.98 1.10 -13.49
C CYS A 144 -6.85 2.62 -13.53
N ASP A 145 -7.45 3.31 -12.54
CA ASP A 145 -7.34 4.76 -12.35
C ASP A 145 -6.93 5.08 -10.90
N PRO A 146 -5.62 5.09 -10.60
CA PRO A 146 -5.12 5.40 -9.28
C PRO A 146 -5.50 6.79 -8.77
N ALA A 147 -5.61 7.78 -9.69
CA ALA A 147 -5.94 9.15 -9.31
C ALA A 147 -7.39 9.25 -8.83
N ALA A 148 -8.34 8.67 -9.55
CA ALA A 148 -9.74 8.62 -9.13
C ALA A 148 -9.92 7.87 -7.80
N VAL A 149 -9.13 6.82 -7.56
CA VAL A 149 -9.14 6.12 -6.26
C VAL A 149 -8.65 7.06 -5.16
N VAL A 150 -7.49 7.70 -5.31
CA VAL A 150 -6.97 8.62 -4.28
C VAL A 150 -7.93 9.79 -4.06
N GLU A 151 -8.48 10.40 -5.10
CA GLU A 151 -9.47 11.48 -4.99
C GLU A 151 -10.67 11.06 -4.12
N ARG A 152 -11.22 9.87 -4.36
CA ARG A 152 -12.27 9.29 -3.54
C ARG A 152 -11.87 9.17 -2.07
N TYR A 153 -10.67 8.65 -1.80
CA TYR A 153 -10.19 8.44 -0.43
C TYR A 153 -9.84 9.73 0.29
N LEU A 154 -9.48 10.79 -0.44
CA LEU A 154 -9.37 12.14 0.14
C LEU A 154 -10.70 12.59 0.76
N GLY A 155 -11.86 12.09 0.29
CA GLY A 155 -13.16 12.32 0.92
C GLY A 155 -13.30 11.72 2.33
N PHE A 156 -12.51 10.69 2.66
CA PHE A 156 -12.50 10.02 3.96
C PHE A 156 -11.35 10.52 4.86
N LEU A 157 -10.54 11.47 4.40
CA LEU A 157 -9.42 12.01 5.15
C LEU A 157 -9.91 13.10 6.12
N ALA A 158 -9.49 13.03 7.38
CA ALA A 158 -9.68 14.10 8.35
C ALA A 158 -9.03 15.42 7.88
N GLY A 159 -9.44 16.55 8.40
CA GLY A 159 -9.05 17.87 7.88
C GLY A 159 -7.54 18.10 7.79
N ASP A 160 -6.77 17.65 8.78
CA ASP A 160 -5.31 17.74 8.85
C ASP A 160 -4.60 16.39 8.58
N GLY A 161 -5.37 15.42 8.08
CA GLY A 161 -4.91 14.07 7.82
C GLY A 161 -3.86 13.99 6.70
N VAL A 162 -3.23 12.81 6.61
CA VAL A 162 -2.21 12.51 5.62
C VAL A 162 -2.53 11.23 4.86
N VAL A 163 -2.18 11.20 3.58
CA VAL A 163 -2.15 9.99 2.77
C VAL A 163 -0.71 9.54 2.67
N ILE A 164 -0.42 8.29 3.02
CA ILE A 164 0.92 7.70 2.85
C ILE A 164 0.85 6.69 1.72
N VAL A 165 1.69 6.88 0.70
CA VAL A 165 1.75 5.99 -0.45
C VAL A 165 3.15 5.41 -0.56
N SER A 166 3.27 4.08 -0.60
CA SER A 166 4.49 3.37 -0.93
C SER A 166 4.34 2.66 -2.26
N MET A 167 5.31 2.84 -3.15
CA MET A 167 5.39 2.08 -4.40
C MET A 167 6.84 1.69 -4.71
N VAL A 168 7.01 0.44 -5.11
CA VAL A 168 8.28 -0.03 -5.67
C VAL A 168 8.68 0.83 -6.88
N ILE A 169 9.95 1.16 -6.99
CA ILE A 169 10.46 2.01 -8.08
C ILE A 169 10.36 1.25 -9.40
N ALA A 170 9.52 1.78 -10.30
CA ALA A 170 9.36 1.29 -11.67
C ALA A 170 8.93 2.44 -12.58
N ARG A 171 9.21 2.34 -13.90
CA ARG A 171 8.91 3.41 -14.88
C ARG A 171 7.44 3.78 -14.92
N ASN A 172 6.55 2.79 -14.88
CA ASN A 172 5.11 3.00 -14.92
C ASN A 172 4.56 3.69 -13.65
N ARG A 173 5.31 3.71 -12.54
CA ARG A 173 4.92 4.40 -11.30
C ARG A 173 5.05 5.92 -11.41
N ILE A 174 5.93 6.41 -12.29
CA ILE A 174 6.09 7.86 -12.56
C ILE A 174 4.77 8.46 -13.06
N ALA A 175 4.05 7.76 -13.92
CA ALA A 175 2.76 8.22 -14.42
C ALA A 175 1.72 8.33 -13.29
N ILE A 176 1.74 7.40 -12.32
CA ILE A 176 0.86 7.45 -11.14
C ILE A 176 1.18 8.68 -10.30
N TRP A 177 2.46 8.90 -9.93
CA TRP A 177 2.86 10.09 -9.19
C TRP A 177 2.43 11.39 -9.87
N ASN A 178 2.60 11.48 -11.19
CA ASN A 178 2.18 12.65 -11.97
C ASN A 178 0.67 12.84 -11.97
N ALA A 179 -0.12 11.75 -12.01
CA ALA A 179 -1.57 11.82 -11.94
C ALA A 179 -2.08 12.26 -10.55
N LEU A 180 -1.34 11.96 -9.48
CA LEU A 180 -1.68 12.40 -8.12
C LEU A 180 -1.33 13.87 -7.86
N ALA A 181 -0.33 14.43 -8.53
CA ALA A 181 0.18 15.76 -8.25
C ALA A 181 -0.86 16.90 -8.26
N PRO A 182 -1.92 16.88 -9.10
CA PRO A 182 -2.99 17.87 -9.02
C PRO A 182 -3.85 17.77 -7.76
N LEU A 183 -4.00 16.58 -7.18
CA LEU A 183 -4.91 16.28 -6.06
C LEU A 183 -4.28 16.56 -4.70
N VAL A 184 -2.97 16.39 -4.60
CA VAL A 184 -2.24 16.40 -3.33
C VAL A 184 -0.97 17.25 -3.40
N GLU A 185 -0.51 17.68 -2.22
CA GLU A 185 0.82 18.23 -2.04
C GLU A 185 1.71 17.25 -1.29
N THR A 186 2.98 17.16 -1.65
CA THR A 186 3.96 16.33 -0.95
C THR A 186 4.43 17.03 0.31
N VAL A 187 4.18 16.41 1.46
CA VAL A 187 4.69 16.85 2.76
C VAL A 187 6.14 16.42 2.90
N ASP A 188 6.41 15.14 2.59
CA ASP A 188 7.76 14.58 2.56
C ASP A 188 7.83 13.38 1.61
N GLU A 189 9.04 13.09 1.13
CA GLU A 189 9.34 11.98 0.24
C GLU A 189 10.65 11.30 0.63
N THR A 190 10.60 9.99 0.78
CA THR A 190 11.79 9.17 1.07
C THR A 190 11.92 8.05 0.06
N THR A 191 13.12 7.85 -0.46
CA THR A 191 13.48 6.68 -1.26
C THR A 191 14.36 5.75 -0.44
N VAL A 192 13.98 4.49 -0.34
CA VAL A 192 14.74 3.47 0.40
C VAL A 192 15.05 2.27 -0.47
N PHE A 193 16.12 1.57 -0.14
CA PHE A 193 16.56 0.37 -0.84
C PHE A 193 16.85 -0.73 0.18
N ASN A 194 16.46 -1.96 -0.17
CA ASN A 194 16.90 -3.12 0.60
C ASN A 194 18.32 -3.57 0.19
N ARG A 195 18.85 -4.60 0.87
CA ARG A 195 20.18 -5.17 0.55
C ARG A 195 20.27 -5.73 -0.89
N ALA A 196 19.14 -6.13 -1.47
CA ALA A 196 19.05 -6.64 -2.84
C ALA A 196 18.91 -5.52 -3.89
N ARG A 197 19.00 -4.24 -3.48
CA ARG A 197 18.84 -3.06 -4.34
C ARG A 197 17.44 -2.91 -4.94
N VAL A 198 16.43 -3.55 -4.36
CA VAL A 198 15.04 -3.22 -4.63
C VAL A 198 14.74 -1.92 -3.90
N GLY A 199 14.18 -0.96 -4.61
CA GLY A 199 13.90 0.38 -4.08
C GLY A 199 12.41 0.69 -4.03
N TRP A 200 12.02 1.50 -3.06
CA TRP A 200 10.68 2.05 -2.91
C TRP A 200 10.74 3.56 -2.75
N THR A 201 9.76 4.24 -3.34
CA THR A 201 9.45 5.63 -3.01
C THR A 201 8.25 5.64 -2.09
N VAL A 202 8.41 6.25 -0.92
CA VAL A 202 7.33 6.46 0.06
C VAL A 202 7.10 7.95 0.19
N LYS A 203 5.85 8.40 -0.01
CA LYS A 203 5.47 9.81 0.14
C LYS A 203 4.40 9.95 1.22
N ALA A 204 4.57 10.98 2.04
CA ALA A 204 3.51 11.53 2.86
C ALA A 204 2.88 12.72 2.11
N LEU A 205 1.58 12.68 1.95
CA LEU A 205 0.82 13.60 1.09
C LEU A 205 -0.31 14.23 1.90
N ARG A 206 -0.67 15.48 1.59
CA ARG A 206 -1.90 16.13 2.09
C ARG A 206 -2.82 16.49 0.94
N ARG A 207 -4.10 16.59 1.23
CA ARG A 207 -5.05 17.16 0.27
C ARG A 207 -4.59 18.58 -0.11
N ARG A 208 -4.56 18.85 -1.39
CA ARG A 208 -4.32 20.22 -1.84
C ARG A 208 -5.51 21.10 -1.42
N ALA A 209 -5.22 22.24 -0.80
CA ALA A 209 -6.26 23.23 -0.54
C ALA A 209 -6.85 23.69 -1.88
N GLU A 210 -8.18 23.80 -1.95
CA GLU A 210 -8.81 24.48 -3.07
C GLU A 210 -8.37 25.96 -3.04
N LEU A 211 -7.92 26.47 -4.18
CA LEU A 211 -7.53 27.87 -4.35
C LEU A 211 -8.75 28.78 -4.35
#